data_12aae1bdbfb522a2b4a29e5f6fe5bb51
#
_entry.id   12aae1bdbfb522a2b4a29e5f6fe5bb51
#
_cell.length_a   1.000
_cell.length_b   1.000
_cell.length_c   1.000
_cell.angle_alpha   90.00
_cell.angle_beta   90.00
_cell.angle_gamma   90.00
#
_symmetry.space_group_name_H-M   'P 1'
#
loop_
_entity.id
_entity.type
_entity.pdbx_description
1 polymer ?
#
loop_
_entity_poly.entity_id
_entity_poly.type
_entity_poly.pdbx_seq_one_letter_code
_entity_poly.pdbx_strand_id
1 'polypeptide(L)'
;VKIHGTNNHQDHAGVGVALPDALQDYRIKKLKEFGVNAYRCSHNPPTPELLDACDRLGMLVIDENRLMGVASTHYEYMKRFMLRDRNHPSIISWSIGNEEWGIEGNIKGARIASTMQAYTKSLDSTRAITAAISGGWREGISNVIDVMGVNYIGQINTDEQHKKFPNQPAWGTEEGSTRATRGIYFDDTKAQVMAAYDKKPIPNFYSIEDGWKYYA
;
A
#
# COMPACT_ATOMS: atom_id res chain seq x y z
N VAL A 1 -6.68 15.51 -9.18
CA VAL A 1 -6.91 15.34 -7.73
C VAL A 1 -5.57 15.02 -7.09
N LYS A 2 -5.18 15.75 -6.05
CA LYS A 2 -4.01 15.40 -5.24
C LYS A 2 -4.39 14.21 -4.34
N ILE A 3 -3.57 13.18 -4.31
CA ILE A 3 -3.78 12.02 -3.46
C ILE A 3 -3.11 12.27 -2.11
N HIS A 4 -3.89 12.23 -1.05
CA HIS A 4 -3.44 12.24 0.32
C HIS A 4 -3.89 10.92 0.95
N GLY A 5 -3.03 9.93 0.91
CA GLY A 5 -3.35 8.57 1.26
C GLY A 5 -2.59 8.03 2.45
N THR A 6 -3.03 6.89 2.91
CA THR A 6 -2.33 6.09 3.91
C THR A 6 -2.51 4.62 3.59
N ASN A 7 -1.50 3.82 3.90
CA ASN A 7 -1.65 2.37 3.91
C ASN A 7 -2.08 1.89 5.29
N ASN A 8 -2.93 0.88 5.32
CA ASN A 8 -3.48 0.38 6.57
C ASN A 8 -3.51 -1.14 6.58
N HIS A 9 -2.99 -1.70 7.65
CA HIS A 9 -3.11 -3.12 7.93
C HIS A 9 -4.54 -3.50 8.34
N GLN A 10 -4.88 -4.77 8.21
CA GLN A 10 -6.24 -5.27 8.41
C GLN A 10 -6.60 -5.51 9.88
N ASP A 11 -5.67 -5.34 10.79
CA ASP A 11 -5.89 -5.54 12.21
C ASP A 11 -6.29 -4.26 12.93
N HIS A 12 -6.86 -4.43 14.11
CA HIS A 12 -7.20 -3.36 15.02
C HIS A 12 -7.01 -3.81 16.47
N ALA A 13 -6.55 -2.89 17.32
CA ALA A 13 -6.36 -3.15 18.73
C ALA A 13 -7.64 -3.70 19.38
N GLY A 14 -7.49 -4.77 20.14
CA GLY A 14 -8.59 -5.40 20.89
C GLY A 14 -9.39 -6.46 20.13
N VAL A 15 -9.36 -6.47 18.80
CA VAL A 15 -10.13 -7.43 17.98
C VAL A 15 -9.28 -8.17 16.94
N GLY A 16 -8.01 -7.80 16.78
CA GLY A 16 -7.14 -8.38 15.76
C GLY A 16 -7.71 -8.14 14.36
N VAL A 17 -7.74 -9.18 13.54
CA VAL A 17 -8.27 -9.12 12.15
C VAL A 17 -9.78 -9.37 12.06
N ALA A 18 -10.44 -9.71 13.19
CA ALA A 18 -11.88 -9.95 13.23
C ALA A 18 -12.66 -8.64 13.42
N LEU A 19 -12.49 -7.70 12.49
CA LEU A 19 -13.14 -6.40 12.55
C LEU A 19 -14.63 -6.51 12.21
N PRO A 20 -15.52 -6.05 13.08
CA PRO A 20 -16.93 -5.89 12.72
C PRO A 20 -17.11 -4.76 11.68
N ASP A 21 -18.15 -4.83 10.85
CA ASP A 21 -18.43 -3.91 9.75
C ASP A 21 -18.49 -2.44 10.23
N ALA A 22 -19.11 -2.20 11.37
CA ALA A 22 -19.18 -0.87 11.98
C ALA A 22 -17.79 -0.27 12.28
N LEU A 23 -16.79 -1.12 12.56
CA LEU A 23 -15.43 -0.66 12.80
C LEU A 23 -14.71 -0.32 11.48
N GLN A 24 -15.00 -1.03 10.39
CA GLN A 24 -14.51 -0.68 9.06
C GLN A 24 -15.02 0.72 8.66
N ASP A 25 -16.32 0.94 8.81
CA ASP A 25 -16.95 2.24 8.55
C ASP A 25 -16.34 3.36 9.42
N TYR A 26 -16.15 3.10 10.69
CA TYR A 26 -15.51 4.03 11.64
C TYR A 26 -14.09 4.39 11.21
N ARG A 27 -13.27 3.42 10.81
CA ARG A 27 -11.88 3.65 10.34
C ARG A 27 -11.87 4.60 9.14
N ILE A 28 -12.69 4.35 8.12
CA ILE A 28 -12.76 5.21 6.93
C ILE A 28 -13.26 6.62 7.29
N LYS A 29 -14.28 6.74 8.13
CA LYS A 29 -14.76 8.05 8.62
C LYS A 29 -13.65 8.84 9.31
N LYS A 30 -12.91 8.19 10.20
CA LYS A 30 -11.79 8.85 10.90
C LYS A 30 -10.70 9.31 9.95
N LEU A 31 -10.32 8.53 8.98
CA LEU A 31 -9.36 8.94 7.95
C LEU A 31 -9.87 10.15 7.15
N LYS A 32 -11.15 10.17 6.80
CA LYS A 32 -11.78 11.31 6.10
C LYS A 32 -11.77 12.58 6.95
N GLU A 33 -12.01 12.49 8.26
CA GLU A 33 -11.93 13.63 9.20
C GLU A 33 -10.52 14.27 9.22
N PHE A 34 -9.47 13.48 8.98
CA PHE A 34 -8.08 13.94 8.84
C PHE A 34 -7.72 14.43 7.42
N GLY A 35 -8.68 14.48 6.50
CA GLY A 35 -8.44 14.91 5.12
C GLY A 35 -7.85 13.85 4.19
N VAL A 36 -7.76 12.61 4.64
CA VAL A 36 -7.31 11.48 3.82
C VAL A 36 -8.35 11.19 2.72
N ASN A 37 -7.89 11.00 1.49
CA ASN A 37 -8.75 10.69 0.35
C ASN A 37 -8.39 9.40 -0.38
N ALA A 38 -7.34 8.70 0.07
CA ALA A 38 -6.91 7.43 -0.52
C ALA A 38 -6.46 6.42 0.54
N TYR A 39 -6.73 5.17 0.29
CA TYR A 39 -6.47 4.03 1.16
C TYR A 39 -5.74 2.94 0.38
N ARG A 40 -4.58 2.52 0.84
CA ARG A 40 -3.93 1.31 0.32
C ARG A 40 -4.19 0.14 1.25
N CYS A 41 -4.66 -0.97 0.69
CA CYS A 41 -4.93 -2.20 1.42
C CYS A 41 -3.64 -2.98 1.66
N SER A 42 -2.90 -2.64 2.69
CA SER A 42 -1.67 -3.36 3.01
C SER A 42 -1.94 -4.55 3.96
N HIS A 43 -1.53 -5.77 3.65
CA HIS A 43 -0.99 -6.16 2.33
C HIS A 43 -1.82 -7.29 1.77
N ASN A 44 -3.11 -7.17 1.82
CA ASN A 44 -4.07 -8.19 1.38
C ASN A 44 -5.36 -7.52 0.91
N PRO A 45 -6.13 -8.17 0.04
CA PRO A 45 -7.46 -7.69 -0.30
C PRO A 45 -8.32 -7.48 0.95
N PRO A 46 -9.03 -6.35 1.03
CA PRO A 46 -9.83 -6.03 2.21
C PRO A 46 -11.12 -6.85 2.28
N THR A 47 -11.87 -6.68 3.36
CA THR A 47 -13.23 -7.20 3.41
C THR A 47 -14.15 -6.37 2.50
N PRO A 48 -15.22 -6.94 1.92
CA PRO A 48 -16.16 -6.20 1.10
C PRO A 48 -16.75 -4.98 1.82
N GLU A 49 -17.01 -5.09 3.11
CA GLU A 49 -17.60 -4.03 3.93
C GLU A 49 -16.68 -2.79 4.04
N LEU A 50 -15.36 -2.98 3.97
CA LEU A 50 -14.42 -1.85 3.89
C LEU A 50 -14.58 -1.14 2.53
N LEU A 51 -14.68 -1.90 1.44
CA LEU A 51 -14.88 -1.32 0.11
C LEU A 51 -16.22 -0.60 -0.01
N ASP A 52 -17.29 -1.17 0.56
CA ASP A 52 -18.61 -0.52 0.65
C ASP A 52 -18.52 0.82 1.41
N ALA A 53 -17.74 0.86 2.49
CA ALA A 53 -17.50 2.10 3.22
C ALA A 53 -16.71 3.11 2.38
N CYS A 54 -15.68 2.65 1.64
CA CYS A 54 -14.91 3.49 0.75
C CYS A 54 -15.76 4.07 -0.39
N ASP A 55 -16.60 3.26 -1.02
CA ASP A 55 -17.52 3.69 -2.06
C ASP A 55 -18.47 4.78 -1.55
N ARG A 56 -19.09 4.53 -0.41
CA ARG A 56 -20.08 5.44 0.19
C ARG A 56 -19.48 6.75 0.68
N LEU A 57 -18.26 6.71 1.20
CA LEU A 57 -17.60 7.86 1.81
C LEU A 57 -16.63 8.58 0.85
N GLY A 58 -16.46 8.09 -0.36
CA GLY A 58 -15.59 8.70 -1.36
C GLY A 58 -14.10 8.58 -1.02
N MET A 59 -13.65 7.37 -0.65
CA MET A 59 -12.24 7.04 -0.40
C MET A 59 -11.70 6.28 -1.62
N LEU A 60 -10.66 6.78 -2.25
CA LEU A 60 -9.97 6.05 -3.32
C LEU A 60 -9.21 4.86 -2.75
N VAL A 61 -9.14 3.75 -3.49
CA VAL A 61 -8.53 2.50 -3.00
C VAL A 61 -7.50 1.97 -3.99
N ILE A 62 -6.32 1.60 -3.47
CA ILE A 62 -5.43 0.64 -4.11
C ILE A 62 -5.69 -0.71 -3.44
N ASP A 63 -6.32 -1.62 -4.18
CA ASP A 63 -6.57 -2.98 -3.71
C ASP A 63 -5.37 -3.87 -4.02
N GLU A 64 -4.88 -4.59 -3.00
CA GLU A 64 -3.56 -5.20 -3.06
C GLU A 64 -3.57 -6.71 -2.86
N ASN A 65 -2.85 -7.38 -3.74
CA ASN A 65 -2.38 -8.75 -3.56
C ASN A 65 -0.96 -8.75 -2.98
N ARG A 66 -0.75 -9.42 -1.85
CA ARG A 66 0.53 -9.41 -1.12
C ARG A 66 1.67 -10.08 -1.90
N LEU A 67 1.40 -11.23 -2.49
CA LEU A 67 2.44 -12.13 -3.00
C LEU A 67 2.50 -12.15 -4.52
N MET A 68 3.69 -12.01 -5.07
CA MET A 68 3.93 -12.15 -6.50
C MET A 68 4.28 -13.58 -6.86
N GLY A 69 3.68 -14.09 -7.92
CA GLY A 69 3.97 -15.42 -8.43
C GLY A 69 3.12 -15.80 -9.63
N VAL A 70 3.56 -16.84 -10.33
CA VAL A 70 2.93 -17.34 -11.57
C VAL A 70 2.47 -18.79 -11.45
N ALA A 71 2.42 -19.35 -10.26
CA ALA A 71 1.80 -20.64 -10.03
C ALA A 71 0.26 -20.54 -10.12
N SER A 72 -0.40 -21.66 -10.40
CA SER A 72 -1.87 -21.70 -10.52
C SER A 72 -2.60 -21.14 -9.31
N THR A 73 -2.07 -21.34 -8.11
CA THR A 73 -2.61 -20.80 -6.87
C THR A 73 -2.59 -19.28 -6.82
N HIS A 74 -1.56 -18.61 -7.38
CA HIS A 74 -1.50 -17.14 -7.45
C HIS A 74 -2.57 -16.60 -8.41
N TYR A 75 -2.74 -17.23 -9.57
CA TYR A 75 -3.78 -16.84 -10.52
C TYR A 75 -5.18 -17.03 -9.95
N GLU A 76 -5.43 -18.14 -9.28
CA GLU A 76 -6.73 -18.39 -8.66
C GLU A 76 -7.02 -17.37 -7.55
N TYR A 77 -6.02 -17.04 -6.75
CA TYR A 77 -6.16 -16.01 -5.72
C TYR A 77 -6.48 -14.64 -6.32
N MET A 78 -5.68 -14.19 -7.31
CA MET A 78 -5.93 -12.94 -8.04
C MET A 78 -7.34 -12.90 -8.63
N LYS A 79 -7.75 -13.97 -9.30
CA LYS A 79 -9.08 -14.08 -9.92
C LYS A 79 -10.19 -13.91 -8.89
N ARG A 80 -10.09 -14.60 -7.76
CA ARG A 80 -11.14 -14.58 -6.73
C ARG A 80 -11.38 -13.19 -6.18
N PHE A 81 -10.33 -12.51 -5.72
CA PHE A 81 -10.53 -11.20 -5.13
C PHE A 81 -10.92 -10.15 -6.20
N MET A 82 -10.30 -10.15 -7.36
CA MET A 82 -10.64 -9.20 -8.42
C MET A 82 -12.08 -9.34 -8.90
N LEU A 83 -12.57 -10.57 -9.12
CA LEU A 83 -13.95 -10.78 -9.52
C LEU A 83 -14.95 -10.37 -8.43
N ARG A 84 -14.56 -10.49 -7.15
CA ARG A 84 -15.35 -10.00 -6.02
C ARG A 84 -15.41 -8.48 -6.02
N ASP A 85 -14.26 -7.81 -6.21
CA ASP A 85 -14.07 -6.41 -5.86
C ASP A 85 -14.17 -5.44 -7.05
N ARG A 86 -14.01 -5.91 -8.31
CA ARG A 86 -13.92 -5.03 -9.49
C ARG A 86 -15.11 -4.08 -9.74
N ASN A 87 -16.23 -4.33 -9.11
CA ASN A 87 -17.43 -3.48 -9.24
C ASN A 87 -17.44 -2.32 -8.22
N HIS A 88 -16.47 -2.23 -7.32
CA HIS A 88 -16.34 -1.10 -6.41
C HIS A 88 -15.72 0.11 -7.14
N PRO A 89 -16.45 1.24 -7.25
CA PRO A 89 -15.94 2.44 -7.92
C PRO A 89 -14.82 3.13 -7.17
N SER A 90 -14.66 2.87 -5.88
CA SER A 90 -13.55 3.37 -5.07
C SER A 90 -12.19 2.84 -5.51
N ILE A 91 -12.12 1.63 -6.08
CA ILE A 91 -10.86 1.02 -6.51
C ILE A 91 -10.35 1.73 -7.76
N ILE A 92 -9.19 2.37 -7.65
CA ILE A 92 -8.53 3.09 -8.75
C ILE A 92 -7.35 2.33 -9.36
N SER A 93 -6.81 1.35 -8.65
CA SER A 93 -5.67 0.54 -9.11
C SER A 93 -5.63 -0.81 -8.41
N TRP A 94 -5.06 -1.78 -9.13
CA TRP A 94 -4.73 -3.10 -8.60
C TRP A 94 -3.24 -3.16 -8.30
N SER A 95 -2.87 -3.50 -7.07
CA SER A 95 -1.49 -3.77 -6.69
C SER A 95 -1.21 -5.26 -6.75
N ILE A 96 -0.18 -5.66 -7.51
CA ILE A 96 0.16 -7.07 -7.73
C ILE A 96 1.19 -7.61 -6.76
N GLY A 97 1.68 -6.80 -5.81
CA GLY A 97 2.62 -7.26 -4.80
C GLY A 97 3.25 -6.14 -3.99
N ASN A 98 3.91 -6.54 -2.90
CA ASN A 98 4.62 -5.66 -1.99
C ASN A 98 5.97 -6.22 -1.58
N GLU A 99 7.03 -5.47 -1.87
CA GLU A 99 8.40 -5.69 -1.35
C GLU A 99 8.94 -7.11 -1.51
N GLU A 100 8.90 -7.64 -2.70
CA GLU A 100 9.54 -8.91 -3.02
C GLU A 100 11.04 -8.71 -3.30
N TRP A 101 11.79 -8.40 -2.28
CA TRP A 101 13.19 -7.93 -2.37
C TRP A 101 14.11 -8.82 -3.21
N GLY A 102 13.88 -10.13 -3.18
CA GLY A 102 14.67 -11.09 -3.98
C GLY A 102 14.48 -10.98 -5.48
N ILE A 103 13.43 -10.28 -5.94
CA ILE A 103 13.08 -10.19 -7.37
C ILE A 103 12.84 -8.76 -7.85
N GLU A 104 12.69 -7.77 -6.98
CA GLU A 104 12.29 -6.41 -7.35
C GLU A 104 13.14 -5.80 -8.48
N GLY A 105 14.44 -5.91 -8.39
CA GLY A 105 15.38 -5.23 -9.26
C GLY A 105 16.01 -6.13 -10.34
N ASN A 106 15.39 -7.22 -10.73
CA ASN A 106 15.98 -8.15 -11.69
C ASN A 106 14.99 -8.68 -12.73
N ILE A 107 15.52 -9.31 -13.79
CA ILE A 107 14.74 -9.83 -14.92
C ILE A 107 13.71 -10.89 -14.51
N LYS A 108 13.96 -11.64 -13.44
CA LYS A 108 13.01 -12.63 -12.93
C LYS A 108 11.74 -11.93 -12.42
N GLY A 109 11.92 -10.88 -11.63
CA GLY A 109 10.80 -10.07 -11.17
C GLY A 109 10.06 -9.36 -12.30
N ALA A 110 10.78 -8.82 -13.28
CA ALA A 110 10.15 -8.23 -14.47
C ALA A 110 9.26 -9.23 -15.20
N ARG A 111 9.72 -10.46 -15.40
CA ARG A 111 8.94 -11.51 -16.06
C ARG A 111 7.69 -11.92 -15.26
N ILE A 112 7.85 -12.08 -13.95
CA ILE A 112 6.73 -12.40 -13.05
C ILE A 112 5.71 -11.25 -13.08
N ALA A 113 6.15 -10.02 -12.90
CA ALA A 113 5.27 -8.84 -12.89
C ALA A 113 4.55 -8.64 -14.23
N SER A 114 5.27 -8.79 -15.37
CA SER A 114 4.66 -8.70 -16.70
C SER A 114 3.57 -9.75 -16.90
N THR A 115 3.81 -10.98 -16.45
CA THR A 115 2.83 -12.05 -16.56
C THR A 115 1.61 -11.81 -15.66
N MET A 116 1.84 -11.39 -14.41
CA MET A 116 0.76 -11.03 -13.49
C MET A 116 -0.05 -9.84 -14.00
N GLN A 117 0.60 -8.80 -14.52
CA GLN A 117 -0.07 -7.64 -15.10
C GLN A 117 -0.95 -8.04 -16.29
N ALA A 118 -0.43 -8.84 -17.20
CA ALA A 118 -1.22 -9.32 -18.34
C ALA A 118 -2.45 -10.12 -17.89
N TYR A 119 -2.28 -10.98 -16.90
CA TYR A 119 -3.40 -11.73 -16.32
C TYR A 119 -4.41 -10.82 -15.61
N THR A 120 -3.95 -9.88 -14.79
CA THR A 120 -4.79 -8.91 -14.10
C THR A 120 -5.61 -8.09 -15.10
N LYS A 121 -4.97 -7.60 -16.16
CA LYS A 121 -5.65 -6.86 -17.23
C LYS A 121 -6.64 -7.70 -18.04
N SER A 122 -6.48 -9.02 -18.09
CA SER A 122 -7.48 -9.90 -18.70
C SER A 122 -8.76 -10.02 -17.86
N LEU A 123 -8.68 -9.75 -16.55
CA LEU A 123 -9.82 -9.74 -15.63
C LEU A 123 -10.47 -8.35 -15.51
N ASP A 124 -9.66 -7.29 -15.56
CA ASP A 124 -10.08 -5.89 -15.56
C ASP A 124 -9.05 -5.03 -16.31
N SER A 125 -9.40 -4.58 -17.49
CA SER A 125 -8.57 -3.71 -18.33
C SER A 125 -8.75 -2.22 -18.05
N THR A 126 -9.66 -1.85 -17.14
CA THR A 126 -10.07 -0.45 -16.92
C THR A 126 -9.17 0.28 -15.93
N ARG A 127 -8.44 -0.43 -15.09
CA ARG A 127 -7.61 0.12 -14.03
C ARG A 127 -6.12 -0.13 -14.27
N ALA A 128 -5.31 0.81 -13.82
CA ALA A 128 -3.85 0.68 -13.86
C ALA A 128 -3.35 -0.37 -12.86
N ILE A 129 -2.22 -0.98 -13.20
CA ILE A 129 -1.55 -1.95 -12.35
C ILE A 129 -0.34 -1.31 -11.69
N THR A 130 -0.21 -1.51 -10.40
CA THR A 130 0.94 -1.08 -9.59
C THR A 130 1.55 -2.24 -8.81
N ALA A 131 2.70 -2.02 -8.24
CA ALA A 131 3.29 -2.85 -7.19
C ALA A 131 4.10 -1.94 -6.27
N ALA A 132 4.06 -2.19 -4.97
CA ALA A 132 4.81 -1.42 -4.00
C ALA A 132 6.25 -1.95 -3.89
N ILE A 133 7.23 -1.13 -4.22
CA ILE A 133 8.62 -1.51 -4.38
C ILE A 133 9.52 -0.60 -3.55
N SER A 134 10.43 -1.20 -2.77
CA SER A 134 11.32 -0.47 -1.87
C SER A 134 12.63 -0.01 -2.51
N GLY A 135 12.89 -0.39 -3.75
CA GLY A 135 14.17 -0.13 -4.42
C GLY A 135 14.17 0.91 -5.54
N GLY A 136 13.06 1.60 -5.80
CA GLY A 136 12.95 2.57 -6.88
C GLY A 136 12.97 1.94 -8.28
N TRP A 137 13.17 2.76 -9.32
CA TRP A 137 13.23 2.29 -10.70
C TRP A 137 14.54 1.56 -10.99
N ARG A 138 14.45 0.26 -11.28
CA ARG A 138 15.57 -0.62 -11.61
C ARG A 138 15.20 -1.54 -12.77
N GLU A 139 16.13 -2.44 -13.15
CA GLU A 139 15.87 -3.49 -14.13
C GLU A 139 15.02 -4.62 -13.52
N GLY A 140 13.74 -4.38 -13.30
CA GLY A 140 12.89 -5.35 -12.63
C GLY A 140 11.42 -5.02 -12.78
N ILE A 141 10.70 -5.20 -11.69
CA ILE A 141 9.23 -5.02 -11.62
C ILE A 141 8.82 -3.64 -12.11
N SER A 142 9.50 -2.58 -11.68
CA SER A 142 9.20 -1.20 -12.02
C SER A 142 9.14 -0.91 -13.53
N ASN A 143 9.92 -1.65 -14.34
CA ASN A 143 9.99 -1.39 -15.78
C ASN A 143 8.80 -1.95 -16.57
N VAL A 144 7.95 -2.74 -15.96
CA VAL A 144 6.86 -3.45 -16.67
C VAL A 144 5.47 -3.12 -16.17
N ILE A 145 5.33 -2.50 -15.01
CA ILE A 145 4.03 -2.11 -14.45
C ILE A 145 3.60 -0.73 -14.95
N ASP A 146 2.29 -0.46 -14.93
CA ASP A 146 1.73 0.79 -15.44
C ASP A 146 2.12 1.99 -14.57
N VAL A 147 2.03 1.85 -13.25
CA VAL A 147 2.34 2.89 -12.28
C VAL A 147 3.34 2.38 -11.27
N MET A 148 4.46 3.06 -11.13
CA MET A 148 5.45 2.72 -10.13
C MET A 148 4.95 3.05 -8.73
N GLY A 149 4.82 2.03 -7.87
CA GLY A 149 4.59 2.20 -6.45
C GLY A 149 5.92 2.30 -5.71
N VAL A 150 6.14 3.41 -5.02
CA VAL A 150 7.39 3.68 -4.30
C VAL A 150 7.16 3.52 -2.81
N ASN A 151 7.90 2.59 -2.19
CA ASN A 151 8.01 2.51 -0.75
C ASN A 151 9.24 3.29 -0.29
N TYR A 152 9.08 4.11 0.74
CA TYR A 152 10.16 4.89 1.37
C TYR A 152 10.85 5.86 0.40
N ILE A 153 10.11 6.84 -0.07
CA ILE A 153 10.54 7.84 -1.05
C ILE A 153 11.87 8.54 -0.69
N GLY A 154 12.16 8.68 0.60
CA GLY A 154 13.44 9.22 1.07
C GLY A 154 14.67 8.38 0.71
N GLN A 155 14.50 7.15 0.22
CA GLN A 155 15.60 6.29 -0.24
C GLN A 155 15.95 6.46 -1.71
N ILE A 156 15.17 7.21 -2.47
CA ILE A 156 15.37 7.40 -3.91
C ILE A 156 15.42 8.88 -4.26
N ASN A 157 16.17 9.20 -5.30
CA ASN A 157 16.11 10.52 -5.93
C ASN A 157 14.99 10.51 -6.98
N THR A 158 13.81 10.98 -6.59
CA THR A 158 12.61 10.99 -7.45
C THR A 158 12.78 11.83 -8.71
N ASP A 159 13.51 12.95 -8.63
CA ASP A 159 13.75 13.82 -9.79
C ASP A 159 14.63 13.13 -10.83
N GLU A 160 15.68 12.44 -10.41
CA GLU A 160 16.54 11.67 -11.32
C GLU A 160 15.78 10.49 -11.93
N GLN A 161 14.97 9.80 -11.11
CA GLN A 161 14.16 8.71 -11.60
C GLN A 161 13.12 9.20 -12.63
N HIS A 162 12.44 10.30 -12.37
CA HIS A 162 11.50 10.89 -13.32
C HIS A 162 12.18 11.34 -14.62
N LYS A 163 13.37 11.92 -14.54
CA LYS A 163 14.17 12.25 -15.76
C LYS A 163 14.51 11.00 -16.57
N LYS A 164 14.84 9.91 -15.92
CA LYS A 164 15.16 8.63 -16.57
C LYS A 164 13.93 7.94 -17.16
N PHE A 165 12.78 8.07 -16.52
CA PHE A 165 11.52 7.41 -16.90
C PHE A 165 10.35 8.42 -16.97
N PRO A 166 10.42 9.42 -17.87
CA PRO A 166 9.50 10.56 -17.88
C PRO A 166 8.05 10.20 -18.20
N ASN A 167 7.83 9.05 -18.82
CA ASN A 167 6.51 8.60 -19.25
C ASN A 167 5.86 7.62 -18.27
N GLN A 168 6.55 7.22 -17.21
CA GLN A 168 6.00 6.31 -16.21
C GLN A 168 5.50 7.11 -15.02
N PRO A 169 4.19 7.11 -14.73
CA PRO A 169 3.67 7.72 -13.52
C PRO A 169 4.12 6.94 -12.28
N ALA A 170 4.22 7.66 -11.17
CA ALA A 170 4.57 7.08 -9.88
C ALA A 170 3.73 7.68 -8.77
N TRP A 171 3.57 6.93 -7.70
CA TRP A 171 3.00 7.40 -6.45
C TRP A 171 3.70 6.76 -5.26
N GLY A 172 3.66 7.42 -4.10
CA GLY A 172 4.06 6.82 -2.85
C GLY A 172 3.05 5.75 -2.43
N THR A 173 3.54 4.57 -2.14
CA THR A 173 2.73 3.45 -1.64
C THR A 173 2.98 3.22 -0.16
N GLU A 174 4.17 3.59 0.34
CA GLU A 174 4.56 3.56 1.75
C GLU A 174 5.65 4.60 1.96
N GLU A 175 5.29 5.78 2.48
CA GLU A 175 6.25 6.88 2.57
C GLU A 175 7.18 6.74 3.77
N GLY A 176 6.66 6.24 4.88
CA GLY A 176 7.42 6.01 6.09
C GLY A 176 6.67 5.15 7.08
N SER A 177 7.41 4.48 7.95
CA SER A 177 6.83 3.75 9.07
C SER A 177 6.94 4.61 10.32
N THR A 178 5.84 5.22 10.74
CA THR A 178 5.76 5.88 12.03
C THR A 178 5.26 4.89 13.06
N ARG A 179 6.01 4.69 14.11
CA ARG A 179 5.71 3.69 15.12
C ARG A 179 5.34 4.35 16.43
N ALA A 180 4.08 4.23 16.81
CA ALA A 180 3.59 4.64 18.12
C ALA A 180 2.48 3.72 18.58
N THR A 181 2.38 3.53 19.88
CA THR A 181 1.28 2.79 20.47
C THR A 181 0.24 3.78 21.01
N ARG A 182 -0.97 3.71 20.49
CA ARG A 182 -2.07 4.56 20.95
C ARG A 182 -2.29 4.43 22.45
N GLY A 183 -2.33 5.57 23.12
CA GLY A 183 -2.50 5.64 24.58
C GLY A 183 -1.19 5.53 25.37
N ILE A 184 -0.08 5.29 24.71
CA ILE A 184 1.26 5.25 25.32
C ILE A 184 2.04 6.48 24.84
N TYR A 185 2.21 7.45 25.71
CA TYR A 185 2.84 8.73 25.38
C TYR A 185 4.19 8.93 26.08
N PHE A 186 4.56 8.04 26.99
CA PHE A 186 5.80 8.07 27.75
C PHE A 186 6.43 6.69 27.80
N ASP A 187 7.75 6.63 27.84
CA ASP A 187 8.47 5.40 28.09
C ASP A 187 8.34 5.01 29.56
N ASP A 188 7.99 3.77 29.82
CA ASP A 188 8.06 3.16 31.13
C ASP A 188 8.95 1.91 31.06
N THR A 189 10.20 2.07 31.46
CA THR A 189 11.19 0.99 31.43
C THR A 189 10.90 -0.14 32.41
N LYS A 190 10.15 0.15 33.50
CA LYS A 190 9.75 -0.88 34.48
C LYS A 190 8.64 -1.75 33.93
N ALA A 191 7.68 -1.14 33.25
CA ALA A 191 6.61 -1.84 32.56
C ALA A 191 7.01 -2.40 31.19
N GLN A 192 8.24 -2.18 30.74
CA GLN A 192 8.73 -2.53 29.40
C GLN A 192 7.88 -1.93 28.27
N VAL A 193 7.38 -0.74 28.48
CA VAL A 193 6.54 -0.01 27.52
C VAL A 193 7.32 1.13 26.92
N MET A 194 7.23 1.27 25.59
CA MET A 194 7.85 2.37 24.83
C MET A 194 6.77 3.19 24.11
N ALA A 195 6.85 4.51 24.21
CA ALA A 195 5.90 5.42 23.56
C ALA A 195 6.03 5.36 22.04
N ALA A 196 7.26 5.30 21.55
CA ALA A 196 7.56 5.21 20.13
C ALA A 196 8.89 4.50 19.91
N TYR A 197 9.04 3.82 18.77
CA TYR A 197 10.28 3.11 18.41
C TYR A 197 11.36 4.03 17.83
N ASP A 198 11.05 5.25 17.58
CA ASP A 198 11.80 6.21 16.78
C ASP A 198 12.82 7.03 17.58
N LYS A 199 12.98 6.78 18.86
CA LYS A 199 14.11 7.33 19.64
C LYS A 199 15.48 6.77 19.28
N LYS A 200 15.52 5.70 18.49
CA LYS A 200 16.76 5.24 17.83
C LYS A 200 16.62 5.53 16.34
N PRO A 201 17.56 6.26 15.73
CA PRO A 201 17.52 6.53 14.31
C PRO A 201 17.71 5.23 13.53
N ILE A 202 16.61 4.55 13.27
CA ILE A 202 16.58 3.55 12.21
C ILE A 202 16.23 4.34 10.96
N PRO A 203 17.09 4.35 9.92
CA PRO A 203 16.77 5.03 8.68
C PRO A 203 15.35 4.62 8.22
N ASN A 204 14.52 5.59 7.84
CA ASN A 204 13.13 5.44 7.36
C ASN A 204 12.06 5.16 8.44
N PHE A 205 12.39 5.34 9.70
CA PHE A 205 11.39 5.32 10.76
C PHE A 205 11.35 6.69 11.44
N TYR A 206 10.20 7.31 11.39
CA TYR A 206 9.97 8.63 11.95
C TYR A 206 8.98 8.54 13.11
N SER A 207 9.02 9.53 14.01
CA SER A 207 7.89 9.74 14.92
C SER A 207 6.63 10.07 14.10
N ILE A 208 5.47 9.88 14.69
CA ILE A 208 4.22 10.34 14.04
C ILE A 208 4.35 11.82 13.69
N GLU A 209 4.88 12.61 14.61
CA GLU A 209 5.05 14.05 14.41
C GLU A 209 6.04 14.37 13.29
N ASP A 210 7.20 13.73 13.28
CA ASP A 210 8.22 13.94 12.25
C ASP A 210 7.77 13.40 10.89
N GLY A 211 7.09 12.26 10.86
CA GLY A 211 6.51 11.72 9.64
C GLY A 211 5.48 12.68 9.03
N TRP A 212 4.59 13.24 9.83
CA TRP A 212 3.65 14.24 9.34
C TRP A 212 4.32 15.51 8.84
N LYS A 213 5.34 16.02 9.52
CA LYS A 213 6.10 17.19 9.08
C LYS A 213 6.85 16.94 7.77
N TYR A 214 7.32 15.73 7.55
CA TYR A 214 8.10 15.38 6.36
C TYR A 214 7.24 15.10 5.13
N TYR A 215 6.06 14.48 5.31
CA TYR A 215 5.20 14.02 4.22
C TYR A 215 3.94 14.88 3.98
N ALA A 216 3.64 15.83 4.85
CA ALA A 216 2.51 16.75 4.69
C ALA A 216 2.85 17.91 3.72
#